data_962314e0bb83e829343e975b3f5b42a7
#
_entry.id   962314e0bb83e829343e975b3f5b42a7
#
_cell.length_a   1.000
_cell.length_b   1.000
_cell.length_c   1.000
_cell.angle_alpha   90.00
_cell.angle_beta   90.00
_cell.angle_gamma   90.00
#
_symmetry.space_group_name_H-M   'P 1'
#
loop_
_entity.id
_entity.type
_entity.pdbx_description
1 polymer ?
#
loop_
_entity_poly.entity_id
_entity_poly.type
_entity_poly.pdbx_seq_one_letter_code
_entity_poly.pdbx_strand_id
1 'polypeptide(L)'
;MKKSLFFISALAMLMASCGGAASNDTKGEATLSDSTEVRTVECVASGDVVYIDLDYIMAQSKLFAAEGKALEAKMQDFQTRATAAQEGWAKKEQSLASEYNKLQADAEKLQQDYAKGLITSLNAQQKQEELQKKGESIQTRMTALQTTVQTEGQALQKEEQ
;
A
#
# COMPACT_ATOMS: atom_id res chain seq x y z
N MET A 1 -7.08 31.77 -3.98
CA MET A 1 -7.09 30.69 -2.99
C MET A 1 -6.23 29.54 -3.51
N LYS A 2 -4.89 29.63 -3.27
CA LYS A 2 -3.86 28.76 -3.87
C LYS A 2 -3.00 28.18 -2.75
N LYS A 3 -3.54 27.34 -1.84
CA LYS A 3 -2.75 26.80 -0.71
C LYS A 3 -3.07 25.36 -0.28
N SER A 4 -3.70 24.54 -1.10
CA SER A 4 -4.05 23.17 -0.67
C SER A 4 -3.50 22.02 -1.52
N LEU A 5 -2.54 22.28 -2.42
CA LEU A 5 -2.00 21.26 -3.34
C LEU A 5 -0.63 20.70 -2.91
N PHE A 6 -0.14 21.02 -1.70
CA PHE A 6 1.23 20.66 -1.30
C PHE A 6 1.36 19.44 -0.36
N PHE A 7 0.27 18.76 0.02
CA PHE A 7 0.35 17.67 1.01
C PHE A 7 0.36 16.24 0.44
N ILE A 8 0.18 16.05 -0.86
CA ILE A 8 0.12 14.69 -1.45
C ILE A 8 1.50 14.17 -1.90
N SER A 9 2.53 15.03 -1.89
CA SER A 9 3.87 14.65 -2.38
C SER A 9 4.79 13.98 -1.35
N ALA A 10 4.38 13.82 -0.10
CA ALA A 10 5.27 13.33 0.97
C ALA A 10 5.24 11.81 1.19
N LEU A 11 4.31 11.07 0.59
CA LEU A 11 4.18 9.63 0.82
C LEU A 11 4.89 8.75 -0.24
N ALA A 12 5.46 9.36 -1.28
CA ALA A 12 6.11 8.62 -2.37
C ALA A 12 7.62 8.34 -2.14
N MET A 13 8.21 8.74 -1.02
CA MET A 13 9.67 8.63 -0.80
C MET A 13 10.13 7.55 0.20
N LEU A 14 9.28 6.65 0.64
CA LEU A 14 9.68 5.61 1.61
C LEU A 14 9.92 4.21 1.00
N MET A 15 9.86 4.04 -0.31
CA MET A 15 10.06 2.74 -0.97
C MET A 15 11.42 2.60 -1.68
N ALA A 16 12.42 3.44 -1.38
CA ALA A 16 13.72 3.39 -2.04
C ALA A 16 14.88 3.06 -1.09
N SER A 17 14.72 2.06 -0.23
CA SER A 17 15.85 1.59 0.59
C SER A 17 15.80 0.08 0.83
N CYS A 18 15.91 -0.69 -0.24
CA CYS A 18 16.46 -2.04 -0.20
C CYS A 18 16.92 -2.42 -1.62
N GLY A 19 17.99 -1.79 -2.05
CA GLY A 19 18.75 -2.14 -3.22
C GLY A 19 20.16 -2.47 -2.81
N GLY A 20 20.40 -3.68 -2.36
CA GLY A 20 21.72 -4.26 -2.13
C GLY A 20 21.97 -5.28 -3.23
N ALA A 21 22.70 -4.84 -4.25
CA ALA A 21 23.26 -5.71 -5.27
C ALA A 21 24.29 -6.66 -4.67
N ALA A 22 24.24 -7.92 -5.09
CA ALA A 22 25.42 -8.69 -5.39
C ALA A 22 25.06 -9.87 -6.28
N SER A 23 25.36 -9.71 -7.53
CA SER A 23 25.60 -10.81 -8.47
C SER A 23 26.64 -11.76 -7.89
N ASN A 24 26.35 -13.07 -7.96
CA ASN A 24 27.33 -14.01 -8.50
C ASN A 24 26.65 -15.30 -8.94
N ASP A 25 26.74 -15.55 -10.22
CA ASP A 25 26.57 -16.85 -10.82
C ASP A 25 27.39 -17.92 -10.05
N THR A 26 26.72 -18.93 -9.58
CA THR A 26 27.30 -20.26 -9.57
C THR A 26 26.16 -21.30 -9.63
N LYS A 27 26.03 -21.87 -10.80
CA LYS A 27 25.29 -23.06 -11.12
C LYS A 27 25.81 -24.19 -10.24
N GLY A 28 25.02 -24.55 -9.26
CA GLY A 28 25.29 -25.67 -8.36
C GLY A 28 23.98 -26.43 -8.17
N GLU A 29 23.80 -27.45 -8.99
CA GLU A 29 22.81 -28.50 -8.86
C GLU A 29 23.04 -29.23 -7.54
N ALA A 30 22.28 -28.85 -6.50
CA ALA A 30 22.30 -29.55 -5.23
C ALA A 30 21.20 -30.60 -5.27
N THR A 31 21.57 -31.79 -5.72
CA THR A 31 20.85 -33.04 -5.40
C THR A 31 20.73 -33.15 -3.89
N LEU A 32 19.51 -33.10 -3.39
CA LEU A 32 19.16 -33.46 -2.03
C LEU A 32 19.44 -34.97 -1.84
N SER A 33 20.66 -35.26 -1.44
CA SER A 33 21.00 -36.57 -0.90
C SER A 33 20.55 -36.58 0.56
N ASP A 34 19.50 -37.35 0.81
CA ASP A 34 19.05 -37.73 2.13
C ASP A 34 20.13 -38.58 2.79
N SER A 35 21.08 -37.96 3.43
CA SER A 35 22.03 -38.60 4.33
C SER A 35 21.81 -38.06 5.73
N THR A 36 21.01 -38.80 6.47
CA THR A 36 20.92 -38.70 7.90
C THR A 36 22.27 -39.19 8.47
N GLU A 37 23.29 -38.35 8.38
CA GLU A 37 24.50 -38.53 9.21
C GLU A 37 24.11 -38.25 10.64
N VAL A 38 23.82 -39.32 11.37
CA VAL A 38 23.80 -39.28 12.80
C VAL A 38 25.23 -39.00 13.25
N ARG A 39 25.57 -37.73 13.43
CA ARG A 39 26.81 -37.37 14.11
C ARG A 39 26.69 -37.84 15.53
N THR A 40 27.47 -38.89 15.85
CA THR A 40 27.68 -39.31 17.21
C THR A 40 28.26 -38.14 18.00
N VAL A 41 27.46 -37.60 18.91
CA VAL A 41 27.92 -36.56 19.83
C VAL A 41 28.88 -37.24 20.79
N GLU A 42 30.17 -37.02 20.62
CA GLU A 42 31.15 -37.41 21.65
C GLU A 42 30.80 -36.67 22.94
N CYS A 43 30.68 -37.39 24.03
CA CYS A 43 30.43 -36.80 25.34
C CYS A 43 31.61 -35.89 25.71
N VAL A 44 31.33 -34.58 25.78
CA VAL A 44 32.32 -33.59 26.17
C VAL A 44 32.68 -33.75 27.62
N ALA A 45 33.98 -33.88 27.93
CA ALA A 45 34.46 -33.99 29.30
C ALA A 45 34.34 -32.64 30.04
N SER A 46 34.18 -32.74 31.36
CA SER A 46 34.04 -31.52 32.19
C SER A 46 35.32 -30.68 32.09
N GLY A 47 35.20 -29.43 31.58
CA GLY A 47 36.33 -28.51 31.38
C GLY A 47 36.64 -28.21 29.91
N ASP A 48 36.00 -28.90 28.96
CA ASP A 48 36.17 -28.60 27.53
C ASP A 48 35.41 -27.33 27.11
N VAL A 49 36.00 -26.57 26.20
CA VAL A 49 35.37 -25.40 25.56
C VAL A 49 34.59 -25.90 24.35
N VAL A 50 33.29 -25.72 24.37
CA VAL A 50 32.40 -26.11 23.26
C VAL A 50 31.97 -24.91 22.50
N TYR A 51 32.06 -24.95 21.16
CA TYR A 51 31.51 -23.92 20.26
C TYR A 51 30.17 -24.44 19.72
N ILE A 52 29.18 -23.58 19.80
CA ILE A 52 27.86 -23.83 19.19
C ILE A 52 27.76 -23.01 17.92
N ASP A 53 27.59 -23.71 16.81
CA ASP A 53 27.29 -23.05 15.52
C ASP A 53 25.77 -22.79 15.44
N LEU A 54 25.40 -21.56 15.74
CA LEU A 54 24.00 -21.13 15.73
C LEU A 54 23.40 -21.13 14.31
N ASP A 55 24.20 -20.81 13.29
CA ASP A 55 23.74 -20.79 11.91
C ASP A 55 23.42 -22.21 11.44
N TYR A 56 24.24 -23.18 11.82
CA TYR A 56 23.97 -24.59 11.55
C TYR A 56 22.70 -25.08 12.25
N ILE A 57 22.51 -24.75 13.53
CA ILE A 57 21.32 -25.13 14.29
C ILE A 57 20.07 -24.52 13.67
N MET A 58 20.11 -23.23 13.30
CA MET A 58 18.98 -22.57 12.66
C MET A 58 18.66 -23.18 11.30
N ALA A 59 19.66 -23.48 10.48
CA ALA A 59 19.47 -24.10 9.16
C ALA A 59 18.86 -25.51 9.25
N GLN A 60 19.19 -26.29 10.29
CA GLN A 60 18.65 -27.64 10.52
C GLN A 60 17.32 -27.65 11.30
N SER A 61 16.93 -26.52 11.85
CA SER A 61 15.70 -26.43 12.65
C SER A 61 14.46 -26.48 11.77
N LYS A 62 13.69 -27.54 11.84
CA LYS A 62 12.39 -27.66 11.17
C LYS A 62 11.41 -26.58 11.64
N LEU A 63 11.51 -26.18 12.90
CA LEU A 63 10.70 -25.10 13.46
C LEU A 63 11.05 -23.76 12.80
N PHE A 64 12.34 -23.43 12.69
CA PHE A 64 12.79 -22.20 12.08
C PHE A 64 12.39 -22.13 10.59
N ALA A 65 12.50 -23.23 9.86
CA ALA A 65 12.07 -23.31 8.47
C ALA A 65 10.54 -23.18 8.33
N ALA A 66 9.75 -23.73 9.25
CA ALA A 66 8.30 -23.61 9.25
C ALA A 66 7.85 -22.17 9.57
N GLU A 67 8.42 -21.57 10.61
CA GLU A 67 8.13 -20.17 10.99
C GLU A 67 8.59 -19.18 9.93
N GLY A 68 9.73 -19.42 9.29
CA GLY A 68 10.21 -18.60 8.17
C GLY A 68 9.23 -18.60 6.99
N LYS A 69 8.72 -19.77 6.60
CA LYS A 69 7.69 -19.86 5.55
C LYS A 69 6.37 -19.19 5.97
N ALA A 70 5.97 -19.34 7.21
CA ALA A 70 4.77 -18.69 7.73
C ALA A 70 4.90 -17.15 7.73
N LEU A 71 6.08 -16.64 8.10
CA LEU A 71 6.38 -15.23 8.07
C LEU A 71 6.40 -14.70 6.63
N GLU A 72 7.03 -15.40 5.71
CA GLU A 72 7.06 -15.05 4.28
C GLU A 72 5.64 -14.97 3.70
N ALA A 73 4.79 -15.94 3.99
CA ALA A 73 3.40 -15.92 3.57
C ALA A 73 2.62 -14.73 4.13
N LYS A 74 2.83 -14.38 5.40
CA LYS A 74 2.24 -13.18 6.01
C LYS A 74 2.74 -11.89 5.37
N MET A 75 4.03 -11.80 5.07
CA MET A 75 4.60 -10.64 4.38
C MET A 75 4.01 -10.47 2.98
N GLN A 76 3.87 -11.56 2.22
CA GLN A 76 3.24 -11.50 0.89
C GLN A 76 1.77 -11.09 0.96
N ASP A 77 1.00 -11.63 1.91
CA ASP A 77 -0.39 -11.23 2.13
C ASP A 77 -0.49 -9.76 2.51
N PHE A 78 0.33 -9.29 3.44
CA PHE A 78 0.40 -7.88 3.82
C PHE A 78 0.72 -6.98 2.63
N GLN A 79 1.74 -7.32 1.84
CA GLN A 79 2.12 -6.55 0.66
C GLN A 79 0.99 -6.49 -0.39
N THR A 80 0.30 -7.61 -0.59
CA THR A 80 -0.85 -7.69 -1.51
C THR A 80 -1.99 -6.77 -1.03
N ARG A 81 -2.33 -6.82 0.27
CA ARG A 81 -3.37 -5.97 0.86
C ARG A 81 -3.00 -4.49 0.81
N ALA A 82 -1.76 -4.15 1.13
CA ALA A 82 -1.27 -2.77 1.09
C ALA A 82 -1.33 -2.20 -0.34
N THR A 83 -0.90 -2.96 -1.33
CA THR A 83 -0.98 -2.58 -2.75
C THR A 83 -2.42 -2.39 -3.19
N ALA A 84 -3.30 -3.34 -2.88
CA ALA A 84 -4.72 -3.26 -3.22
C ALA A 84 -5.42 -2.06 -2.57
N ALA A 85 -5.08 -1.73 -1.33
CA ALA A 85 -5.58 -0.54 -0.65
C ALA A 85 -5.15 0.75 -1.36
N GLN A 86 -3.86 0.88 -1.69
CA GLN A 86 -3.32 2.03 -2.41
C GLN A 86 -3.99 2.21 -3.79
N GLU A 87 -4.12 1.14 -4.56
CA GLU A 87 -4.82 1.18 -5.84
C GLU A 87 -6.29 1.57 -5.69
N GLY A 88 -6.95 1.06 -4.66
CA GLY A 88 -8.33 1.39 -4.34
C GLY A 88 -8.51 2.87 -4.01
N TRP A 89 -7.61 3.45 -3.22
CA TRP A 89 -7.61 4.88 -2.92
C TRP A 89 -7.35 5.74 -4.15
N ALA A 90 -6.33 5.38 -4.95
CA ALA A 90 -6.01 6.10 -6.18
C ALA A 90 -7.18 6.11 -7.18
N LYS A 91 -7.88 4.98 -7.35
CA LYS A 91 -9.07 4.91 -8.21
C LYS A 91 -10.21 5.79 -7.70
N LYS A 92 -10.45 5.82 -6.39
CA LYS A 92 -11.47 6.69 -5.78
C LYS A 92 -11.12 8.16 -5.95
N GLU A 93 -9.86 8.54 -5.74
CA GLU A 93 -9.37 9.90 -5.95
C GLU A 93 -9.52 10.34 -7.40
N GLN A 94 -9.13 9.51 -8.36
CA GLN A 94 -9.28 9.78 -9.78
C GLN A 94 -10.75 9.95 -10.19
N SER A 95 -11.64 9.12 -9.65
CA SER A 95 -13.08 9.24 -9.88
C SER A 95 -13.62 10.57 -9.36
N LEU A 96 -13.26 10.95 -8.13
CA LEU A 96 -13.69 12.21 -7.52
C LEU A 96 -13.13 13.42 -8.28
N ALA A 97 -11.88 13.37 -8.74
CA ALA A 97 -11.29 14.41 -9.56
C ALA A 97 -12.03 14.57 -10.91
N SER A 98 -12.39 13.44 -11.53
CA SER A 98 -13.19 13.45 -12.76
C SER A 98 -14.59 14.04 -12.55
N GLU A 99 -15.27 13.67 -11.44
CA GLU A 99 -16.57 14.22 -11.09
C GLU A 99 -16.48 15.73 -10.82
N TYR A 100 -15.43 16.20 -10.15
CA TYR A 100 -15.19 17.61 -9.89
C TYR A 100 -14.95 18.41 -11.18
N ASN A 101 -14.14 17.88 -12.10
CA ASN A 101 -13.91 18.53 -13.40
C ASN A 101 -15.21 18.62 -14.21
N LYS A 102 -16.04 17.58 -14.14
CA LYS A 102 -17.36 17.59 -14.78
C LYS A 102 -18.29 18.63 -14.17
N LEU A 103 -18.28 18.76 -12.85
CA LEU A 103 -19.06 19.78 -12.14
C LEU A 103 -18.66 21.19 -12.58
N GLN A 104 -17.35 21.45 -12.74
CA GLN A 104 -16.86 22.74 -13.24
C GLN A 104 -17.33 23.02 -14.67
N ALA A 105 -17.20 22.03 -15.56
CA ALA A 105 -17.66 22.15 -16.94
C ALA A 105 -19.17 22.40 -17.03
N ASP A 106 -19.95 21.70 -16.20
CA ASP A 106 -21.42 21.90 -16.13
C ASP A 106 -21.77 23.31 -15.62
N ALA A 107 -21.01 23.83 -14.64
CA ALA A 107 -21.20 25.18 -14.12
C ALA A 107 -20.86 26.26 -15.17
N GLU A 108 -19.76 26.10 -15.91
CA GLU A 108 -19.39 26.99 -17.02
C GLU A 108 -20.44 26.98 -18.12
N LYS A 109 -20.92 25.78 -18.49
CA LYS A 109 -21.97 25.63 -19.49
C LYS A 109 -23.27 26.31 -19.05
N LEU A 110 -23.66 26.15 -17.79
CA LEU A 110 -24.83 26.80 -17.22
C LEU A 110 -24.74 28.31 -17.35
N GLN A 111 -23.59 28.90 -17.05
CA GLN A 111 -23.36 30.35 -17.21
C GLN A 111 -23.45 30.80 -18.66
N GLN A 112 -22.83 30.05 -19.60
CA GLN A 112 -22.90 30.33 -21.02
C GLN A 112 -24.33 30.26 -21.59
N ASP A 113 -25.07 29.21 -21.22
CA ASP A 113 -26.44 29.00 -21.67
C ASP A 113 -27.36 30.13 -21.15
N TYR A 114 -27.16 30.57 -19.92
CA TYR A 114 -27.88 31.68 -19.34
C TYR A 114 -27.53 33.01 -20.04
N ALA A 115 -26.26 33.29 -20.27
CA ALA A 115 -25.79 34.50 -20.95
C ALA A 115 -26.31 34.60 -22.42
N LYS A 116 -26.46 33.43 -23.06
CA LYS A 116 -27.02 33.34 -24.42
C LYS A 116 -28.56 33.39 -24.46
N GLY A 117 -29.22 33.45 -23.31
CA GLY A 117 -30.68 33.40 -23.20
C GLY A 117 -31.30 32.06 -23.57
N LEU A 118 -30.52 30.96 -23.55
CA LEU A 118 -30.99 29.64 -23.90
C LEU A 118 -31.80 28.95 -22.76
N ILE A 119 -31.68 29.48 -21.55
CA ILE A 119 -32.41 29.01 -20.39
C ILE A 119 -33.02 30.16 -19.61
N THR A 120 -34.16 29.90 -18.98
CA THR A 120 -34.84 30.86 -18.11
C THR A 120 -34.13 31.04 -16.79
N SER A 121 -34.34 32.20 -16.14
CA SER A 121 -33.81 32.49 -14.82
C SER A 121 -34.18 31.41 -13.79
N LEU A 122 -35.41 30.93 -13.81
CA LEU A 122 -35.87 29.87 -12.91
C LEU A 122 -35.12 28.55 -13.12
N ASN A 123 -34.94 28.14 -14.38
CA ASN A 123 -34.20 26.94 -14.71
C ASN A 123 -32.70 27.07 -14.37
N ALA A 124 -32.13 28.27 -14.51
CA ALA A 124 -30.76 28.53 -14.12
C ALA A 124 -30.56 28.40 -12.61
N GLN A 125 -31.48 28.93 -11.80
CA GLN A 125 -31.46 28.77 -10.35
C GLN A 125 -31.57 27.30 -9.91
N GLN A 126 -32.50 26.56 -10.48
CA GLN A 126 -32.66 25.13 -10.17
C GLN A 126 -31.38 24.33 -10.47
N LYS A 127 -30.80 24.56 -11.66
CA LYS A 127 -29.54 23.90 -12.03
C LYS A 127 -28.37 24.31 -11.15
N GLN A 128 -28.31 25.57 -10.73
CA GLN A 128 -27.29 26.06 -9.82
C GLN A 128 -27.39 25.37 -8.44
N GLU A 129 -28.60 25.20 -7.91
CA GLU A 129 -28.82 24.44 -6.67
C GLU A 129 -28.42 22.98 -6.80
N GLU A 130 -28.71 22.34 -7.94
CA GLU A 130 -28.26 20.96 -8.20
C GLU A 130 -26.74 20.83 -8.24
N LEU A 131 -26.07 21.77 -8.92
CA LEU A 131 -24.61 21.81 -8.98
C LEU A 131 -23.99 22.05 -7.61
N GLN A 132 -24.59 22.92 -6.79
CA GLN A 132 -24.16 23.14 -5.42
C GLN A 132 -24.25 21.85 -4.58
N LYS A 133 -25.40 21.16 -4.61
CA LYS A 133 -25.58 19.88 -3.92
C LYS A 133 -24.58 18.81 -4.36
N LYS A 134 -24.31 18.74 -5.66
CA LYS A 134 -23.28 17.85 -6.21
C LYS A 134 -21.88 18.22 -5.68
N GLY A 135 -21.56 19.52 -5.64
CA GLY A 135 -20.29 20.00 -5.07
C GLY A 135 -20.12 19.63 -3.61
N GLU A 136 -21.14 19.83 -2.79
CA GLU A 136 -21.17 19.42 -1.38
C GLU A 136 -20.98 17.91 -1.19
N SER A 137 -21.65 17.12 -2.04
CA SER A 137 -21.50 15.65 -2.03
C SER A 137 -20.06 15.24 -2.39
N ILE A 138 -19.46 15.82 -3.42
CA ILE A 138 -18.07 15.53 -3.81
C ILE A 138 -17.13 15.91 -2.66
N GLN A 139 -17.31 17.09 -2.04
CA GLN A 139 -16.51 17.52 -0.92
C GLN A 139 -16.59 16.58 0.28
N THR A 140 -17.79 16.12 0.61
CA THR A 140 -18.01 15.13 1.69
C THR A 140 -17.29 13.82 1.40
N ARG A 141 -17.39 13.34 0.14
CA ARG A 141 -16.72 12.09 -0.28
C ARG A 141 -15.20 12.24 -0.30
N MET A 142 -14.66 13.40 -0.67
CA MET A 142 -13.21 13.68 -0.58
C MET A 142 -12.73 13.64 0.87
N THR A 143 -13.45 14.26 1.78
CA THR A 143 -13.12 14.23 3.22
C THR A 143 -13.20 12.81 3.77
N ALA A 144 -14.22 12.05 3.41
CA ALA A 144 -14.36 10.66 3.81
C ALA A 144 -13.22 9.78 3.26
N LEU A 145 -12.82 9.98 2.00
CA LEU A 145 -11.68 9.29 1.42
C LEU A 145 -10.39 9.61 2.18
N GLN A 146 -10.15 10.87 2.50
CA GLN A 146 -8.97 11.29 3.26
C GLN A 146 -8.93 10.62 4.65
N THR A 147 -10.07 10.56 5.34
CA THR A 147 -10.18 9.87 6.63
C THR A 147 -9.92 8.37 6.48
N THR A 148 -10.47 7.74 5.43
CA THR A 148 -10.25 6.32 5.14
C THR A 148 -8.77 6.03 4.90
N VAL A 149 -8.11 6.80 4.03
CA VAL A 149 -6.67 6.67 3.75
C VAL A 149 -5.84 6.78 5.02
N GLN A 150 -6.16 7.74 5.88
CA GLN A 150 -5.46 7.93 7.15
C GLN A 150 -5.67 6.75 8.10
N THR A 151 -6.91 6.30 8.25
CA THR A 151 -7.26 5.21 9.18
C THR A 151 -6.70 3.86 8.73
N GLU A 152 -6.92 3.52 7.45
CA GLU A 152 -6.43 2.26 6.87
C GLU A 152 -4.89 2.27 6.77
N GLY A 153 -4.27 3.41 6.44
CA GLY A 153 -2.82 3.56 6.43
C GLY A 153 -2.19 3.35 7.80
N GLN A 154 -2.80 3.89 8.86
CA GLN A 154 -2.35 3.67 10.24
C GLN A 154 -2.54 2.21 10.68
N ALA A 155 -3.62 1.56 10.24
CA ALA A 155 -3.85 0.15 10.53
C ALA A 155 -2.78 -0.74 9.88
N LEU A 156 -2.48 -0.51 8.60
CA LEU A 156 -1.41 -1.22 7.88
C LEU A 156 -0.04 -1.00 8.55
N GLN A 157 0.28 0.22 8.96
CA GLN A 157 1.54 0.52 9.63
C GLN A 157 1.68 -0.18 10.99
N LYS A 158 0.59 -0.40 11.71
CA LYS A 158 0.59 -1.15 12.98
C LYS A 158 0.76 -2.66 12.77
N GLU A 159 0.31 -3.19 11.65
CA GLU A 159 0.49 -4.61 11.31
C GLU A 159 1.93 -4.95 10.92
N GLU A 160 2.67 -3.95 10.41
CA GLU A 160 4.07 -4.10 10.01
C GLU A 160 5.03 -4.19 11.22
N GLN A 161 4.63 -3.68 12.39
CA GLN A 161 5.44 -3.68 13.63
C GLN A 161 5.24 -4.96 14.44
#